data_25ae7f7a599baf9067020b4a38633112
#
_entry.id   25ae7f7a599baf9067020b4a38633112
#
_cell.length_a   1.000
_cell.length_b   1.000
_cell.length_c   1.000
_cell.angle_alpha   90.00
_cell.angle_beta   90.00
_cell.angle_gamma   90.00
#
_symmetry.space_group_name_H-M   'P 1'
#
loop_
_entity.id
_entity.type
_entity.pdbx_description
1 polymer ?
#
loop_
_entity_poly.entity_id
_entity_poly.type
_entity_poly.pdbx_seq_one_letter_code
_entity_poly.pdbx_strand_id
1 'polypeptide(L)'
;IRLCLVGSEMCIRDSMGGGEMIKDVSFSNTSYNNLPYKFEAGTPNIGDVIGFKEAINYIKSIGIDNIETYEISLKEYTENALKKIDGIKVVGTAKDKVGIFSFTTDKVHYYDLGLLLDAKGIALRTGHHCTQPLMDKYSLDGTARLSLAIYNSTEEVDYFVESLSNLIKRWA
;
A
#
# COMPACT_ATOMS: atom_id res chain seq x y z
N ILE A 1 11.45 0.94 14.37
CA ILE A 1 11.75 0.10 13.18
C ILE A 1 13.11 0.55 12.71
N ARG A 2 14.13 -0.31 12.88
CA ARG A 2 15.45 -0.02 12.34
C ARG A 2 15.33 0.07 10.82
N LEU A 3 15.83 1.14 10.25
CA LEU A 3 15.96 1.41 8.80
C LEU A 3 16.81 0.37 8.03
N CYS A 4 17.05 -0.79 8.60
CA CYS A 4 17.88 -1.83 8.03
C CYS A 4 17.18 -2.73 7.00
N LEU A 5 15.92 -2.49 6.67
CA LEU A 5 15.21 -3.27 5.66
C LEU A 5 15.20 -2.60 4.29
N VAL A 6 15.48 -1.30 4.22
CA VAL A 6 15.61 -0.58 2.95
C VAL A 6 16.97 0.09 2.95
N GLY A 7 17.84 -0.33 2.04
CA GLY A 7 19.17 0.25 1.91
C GLY A 7 20.20 -0.22 2.95
N SER A 8 20.08 -1.47 3.44
CA SER A 8 21.19 -2.04 4.20
C SER A 8 22.45 -2.08 3.32
N GLU A 9 23.60 -1.80 3.92
CA GLU A 9 24.89 -1.86 3.20
C GLU A 9 25.05 -3.16 2.42
N MET A 10 24.55 -4.25 2.93
CA MET A 10 24.61 -5.57 2.32
C MET A 10 23.79 -5.64 1.02
N CYS A 11 22.57 -5.10 0.99
CA CYS A 11 21.71 -5.18 -0.19
C CYS A 11 22.15 -4.24 -1.33
N ILE A 12 22.72 -3.08 -1.02
CA ILE A 12 23.11 -2.08 -2.02
C ILE A 12 24.50 -2.36 -2.55
N ARG A 13 25.45 -2.77 -1.69
CA ARG A 13 26.83 -3.00 -2.09
C ARG A 13 27.03 -4.21 -3.00
N ASP A 14 26.24 -5.25 -2.82
CA ASP A 14 26.43 -6.52 -3.52
C ASP A 14 25.73 -6.57 -4.88
N SER A 15 24.74 -5.69 -5.10
CA SER A 15 23.90 -5.74 -6.30
C SER A 15 23.94 -4.51 -7.18
N MET A 16 24.39 -3.36 -6.68
CA MET A 16 24.43 -2.10 -7.42
C MET A 16 25.76 -1.41 -7.22
N GLY A 17 26.42 -1.07 -8.32
CA GLY A 17 27.64 -0.27 -8.33
C GLY A 17 27.60 0.75 -9.45
N GLY A 18 28.26 1.90 -9.26
CA GLY A 18 28.29 2.97 -10.27
C GLY A 18 29.11 4.16 -9.84
N GLY A 19 29.22 5.13 -10.73
CA GLY A 19 29.88 6.41 -10.46
C GLY A 19 29.29 7.10 -9.23
N GLU A 20 30.05 8.00 -8.62
CA GLU A 20 29.76 8.71 -7.36
C GLU A 20 29.70 7.81 -6.11
N MET A 21 29.18 6.60 -6.22
CA MET A 21 29.12 5.61 -5.13
C MET A 21 30.51 5.08 -4.76
N ILE A 22 31.37 4.89 -5.75
CA ILE A 22 32.73 4.35 -5.58
C ILE A 22 33.74 5.48 -5.40
N LYS A 23 34.75 5.25 -4.56
CA LYS A 23 35.88 6.13 -4.37
C LYS A 23 37.11 5.66 -5.15
N ASP A 24 37.49 4.42 -4.93
CA ASP A 24 38.63 3.76 -5.65
C ASP A 24 38.21 2.37 -6.07
N VAL A 25 38.63 1.95 -7.26
CA VAL A 25 38.40 0.61 -7.82
C VAL A 25 39.68 0.01 -8.27
N SER A 26 39.98 -1.22 -7.86
CA SER A 26 41.04 -2.06 -8.35
C SER A 26 40.51 -3.45 -8.70
N PHE A 27 41.33 -4.29 -9.32
CA PHE A 27 40.92 -5.67 -9.61
C PHE A 27 40.66 -6.53 -8.36
N SER A 28 41.21 -6.15 -7.22
CA SER A 28 41.12 -6.92 -5.98
C SER A 28 40.21 -6.26 -4.92
N ASN A 29 39.92 -4.97 -5.04
CA ASN A 29 39.17 -4.25 -4.01
C ASN A 29 38.48 -3.03 -4.57
N THR A 30 37.31 -2.70 -3.97
CA THR A 30 36.55 -1.47 -4.22
C THR A 30 36.33 -0.76 -2.90
N SER A 31 36.68 0.53 -2.83
CA SER A 31 36.30 1.38 -1.73
C SER A 31 35.14 2.30 -2.11
N TYR A 32 34.31 2.61 -1.14
CA TYR A 32 33.08 3.40 -1.34
C TYR A 32 33.22 4.79 -0.81
N ASN A 33 32.46 5.71 -1.39
CA ASN A 33 32.42 7.10 -0.98
C ASN A 33 31.71 7.27 0.38
N ASN A 34 31.71 8.50 0.92
CA ASN A 34 30.98 8.83 2.15
C ASN A 34 29.47 8.91 1.90
N LEU A 35 28.68 8.87 2.98
CA LEU A 35 27.24 9.15 2.92
C LEU A 35 27.00 10.57 2.41
N PRO A 36 25.97 10.81 1.59
CA PRO A 36 24.97 9.83 1.09
C PRO A 36 25.45 9.05 -0.15
N TYR A 37 26.52 9.49 -0.84
CA TYR A 37 26.98 9.01 -2.14
C TYR A 37 27.25 7.51 -2.21
N LYS A 38 27.69 6.91 -1.11
CA LYS A 38 27.93 5.46 -1.08
C LYS A 38 26.69 4.60 -1.35
N PHE A 39 25.49 5.19 -1.35
CA PHE A 39 24.22 4.52 -1.64
C PHE A 39 23.57 5.01 -2.94
N GLU A 40 24.22 5.91 -3.66
CA GLU A 40 23.73 6.51 -4.89
C GLU A 40 24.62 6.10 -6.07
N ALA A 41 24.22 5.01 -6.75
CA ALA A 41 24.98 4.47 -7.87
C ALA A 41 24.65 5.20 -9.18
N GLY A 42 25.61 5.95 -9.71
CA GLY A 42 25.48 6.66 -10.99
C GLY A 42 24.73 7.98 -10.89
N THR A 43 24.43 8.55 -12.07
CA THR A 43 23.71 9.82 -12.17
C THR A 43 22.32 9.72 -11.53
N PRO A 44 21.91 10.60 -10.60
CA PRO A 44 20.62 10.56 -9.99
C PRO A 44 19.50 10.84 -11.00
N ASN A 45 18.31 10.36 -10.69
CA ASN A 45 17.12 10.52 -11.54
C ASN A 45 16.59 11.97 -11.46
N ILE A 46 17.26 12.90 -12.16
CA ILE A 46 16.97 14.33 -12.11
C ILE A 46 15.57 14.64 -12.67
N GLY A 47 15.17 13.97 -13.75
CA GLY A 47 13.88 14.20 -14.42
C GLY A 47 12.70 13.92 -13.51
N ASP A 48 12.69 12.75 -12.88
CA ASP A 48 11.57 12.35 -12.01
C ASP A 48 11.56 13.14 -10.69
N VAL A 49 12.72 13.57 -10.18
CA VAL A 49 12.80 14.46 -9.00
C VAL A 49 12.14 15.81 -9.29
N ILE A 50 12.35 16.37 -10.49
CA ILE A 50 11.68 17.60 -10.93
C ILE A 50 10.17 17.38 -11.04
N GLY A 51 9.74 16.26 -11.64
CA GLY A 51 8.33 15.89 -11.71
C GLY A 51 7.69 15.67 -10.32
N PHE A 52 8.42 15.06 -9.40
CA PHE A 52 7.96 14.85 -8.02
C PHE A 52 7.68 16.16 -7.27
N LYS A 53 8.43 17.23 -7.57
CA LYS A 53 8.13 18.58 -7.06
C LYS A 53 6.70 19.01 -7.36
N GLU A 54 6.22 18.74 -8.59
CA GLU A 54 4.85 19.13 -8.98
C GLU A 54 3.79 18.30 -8.24
N ALA A 55 4.05 17.03 -7.97
CA ALA A 55 3.18 16.21 -7.12
C ALA A 55 3.10 16.76 -5.68
N ILE A 56 4.23 17.22 -5.12
CA ILE A 56 4.26 17.88 -3.81
C ILE A 56 3.48 19.20 -3.84
N ASN A 57 3.64 19.99 -4.88
CA ASN A 57 2.91 21.25 -5.05
C ASN A 57 1.41 21.01 -5.16
N TYR A 58 0.99 19.97 -5.87
CA TYR A 58 -0.40 19.56 -5.97
C TYR A 58 -1.01 19.22 -4.61
N ILE A 59 -0.36 18.37 -3.82
CA ILE A 59 -0.80 18.04 -2.46
C ILE A 59 -0.89 19.30 -1.58
N LYS A 60 0.13 20.17 -1.65
CA LYS A 60 0.13 21.44 -0.90
C LYS A 60 -1.00 22.37 -1.31
N SER A 61 -1.39 22.37 -2.60
CA SER A 61 -2.47 23.23 -3.08
C SER A 61 -3.85 22.79 -2.57
N ILE A 62 -4.04 21.49 -2.32
CA ILE A 62 -5.24 20.96 -1.67
C ILE A 62 -5.22 21.29 -0.16
N GLY A 63 -4.04 21.20 0.46
CA GLY A 63 -3.80 21.34 1.90
C GLY A 63 -3.86 20.00 2.62
N ILE A 64 -2.82 19.69 3.38
CA ILE A 64 -2.68 18.42 4.09
C ILE A 64 -3.82 18.23 5.11
N ASP A 65 -4.18 19.29 5.85
CA ASP A 65 -5.26 19.25 6.84
C ASP A 65 -6.63 18.97 6.19
N ASN A 66 -6.87 19.50 4.98
CA ASN A 66 -8.08 19.21 4.22
C ASN A 66 -8.13 17.75 3.77
N ILE A 67 -6.99 17.23 3.31
CA ILE A 67 -6.85 15.82 2.92
C ILE A 67 -7.14 14.92 4.12
N GLU A 68 -6.50 15.18 5.26
CA GLU A 68 -6.69 14.40 6.47
C GLU A 68 -8.15 14.40 6.93
N THR A 69 -8.78 15.57 6.97
CA THR A 69 -10.19 15.72 7.37
C THR A 69 -11.10 14.91 6.46
N TYR A 70 -10.90 14.98 5.15
CA TYR A 70 -11.68 14.24 4.17
C TYR A 70 -11.47 12.73 4.31
N GLU A 71 -10.23 12.28 4.37
CA GLU A 71 -9.91 10.86 4.51
C GLU A 71 -10.44 10.25 5.81
N ILE A 72 -10.44 11.00 6.91
CA ILE A 72 -11.08 10.58 8.18
C ILE A 72 -12.57 10.39 7.98
N SER A 73 -13.26 11.33 7.35
CA SER A 73 -14.71 11.26 7.12
C SER A 73 -15.06 10.06 6.21
N LEU A 74 -14.30 9.86 5.15
CA LEU A 74 -14.49 8.75 4.21
C LEU A 74 -14.19 7.39 4.87
N LYS A 75 -13.15 7.32 5.70
CA LYS A 75 -12.83 6.15 6.52
C LYS A 75 -13.99 5.77 7.45
N GLU A 76 -14.53 6.74 8.19
CA GLU A 76 -15.66 6.50 9.12
C GLU A 76 -16.92 6.07 8.37
N TYR A 77 -17.20 6.68 7.24
CA TYR A 77 -18.29 6.28 6.37
C TYR A 77 -18.16 4.82 5.94
N THR A 78 -16.99 4.47 5.40
CA THR A 78 -16.69 3.12 4.91
C THR A 78 -16.72 2.08 6.02
N GLU A 79 -16.18 2.40 7.19
CA GLU A 79 -16.21 1.49 8.33
C GLU A 79 -17.63 1.17 8.78
N ASN A 80 -18.50 2.17 8.81
CA ASN A 80 -19.90 1.99 9.15
C ASN A 80 -20.68 1.22 8.08
N ALA A 81 -20.34 1.40 6.81
CA ALA A 81 -20.93 0.66 5.70
C ALA A 81 -20.49 -0.83 5.70
N LEU A 82 -19.20 -1.11 5.93
CA LEU A 82 -18.69 -2.48 6.02
C LEU A 82 -19.29 -3.27 7.20
N LYS A 83 -19.54 -2.63 8.35
CA LYS A 83 -20.17 -3.28 9.52
C LYS A 83 -21.59 -3.80 9.25
N LYS A 84 -22.24 -3.32 8.19
CA LYS A 84 -23.59 -3.74 7.80
C LYS A 84 -23.62 -4.96 6.89
N ILE A 85 -22.46 -5.41 6.43
CA ILE A 85 -22.36 -6.56 5.51
C ILE A 85 -22.18 -7.82 6.36
N ASP A 86 -23.19 -8.68 6.35
CA ASP A 86 -23.08 -9.98 6.98
C ASP A 86 -22.11 -10.89 6.22
N GLY A 87 -21.34 -11.69 6.96
CA GLY A 87 -20.42 -12.67 6.36
C GLY A 87 -19.05 -12.13 5.98
N ILE A 88 -18.69 -10.90 6.35
CA ILE A 88 -17.33 -10.39 6.28
C ILE A 88 -16.73 -10.23 7.67
N LYS A 89 -15.41 -10.40 7.74
CA LYS A 89 -14.60 -10.15 8.93
C LYS A 89 -13.51 -9.16 8.59
N VAL A 90 -13.60 -7.95 9.15
CA VAL A 90 -12.56 -6.92 8.99
C VAL A 90 -11.38 -7.27 9.90
N VAL A 91 -10.17 -7.24 9.32
CA VAL A 91 -8.91 -7.50 10.01
C VAL A 91 -8.26 -6.16 10.36
N GLY A 92 -7.83 -6.01 11.61
CA GLY A 92 -7.28 -4.75 12.10
C GLY A 92 -8.36 -3.81 12.63
N THR A 93 -8.44 -3.75 13.96
CA THR A 93 -9.46 -3.00 14.70
C THR A 93 -8.90 -1.80 15.45
N ALA A 94 -7.67 -1.36 15.11
CA ALA A 94 -7.06 -0.18 15.72
C ALA A 94 -7.96 1.06 15.49
N LYS A 95 -8.10 1.87 16.53
CA LYS A 95 -8.89 3.11 16.47
C LYS A 95 -8.23 4.13 15.53
N ASP A 96 -6.92 4.27 15.66
CA ASP A 96 -6.12 5.18 14.84
C ASP A 96 -5.58 4.40 13.64
N LYS A 97 -6.26 4.51 12.52
CA LYS A 97 -5.89 3.89 11.23
C LYS A 97 -6.26 4.81 10.07
N VAL A 98 -5.59 4.63 8.98
CA VAL A 98 -5.93 5.29 7.69
C VAL A 98 -7.07 4.56 6.98
N GLY A 99 -7.56 5.09 5.86
CA GLY A 99 -8.64 4.52 5.03
C GLY A 99 -8.28 3.21 4.32
N ILE A 100 -7.70 2.25 5.05
CA ILE A 100 -7.31 0.94 4.55
C ILE A 100 -8.07 -0.13 5.33
N PHE A 101 -8.77 -1.02 4.60
CA PHE A 101 -9.60 -2.07 5.16
C PHE A 101 -9.22 -3.41 4.56
N SER A 102 -8.60 -4.27 5.37
CA SER A 102 -8.39 -5.68 5.04
C SER A 102 -9.54 -6.50 5.58
N PHE A 103 -10.08 -7.40 4.81
CA PHE A 103 -11.20 -8.24 5.23
C PHE A 103 -11.14 -9.62 4.60
N THR A 104 -11.83 -10.56 5.22
CA THR A 104 -12.04 -11.93 4.77
C THR A 104 -13.51 -12.28 4.80
N THR A 105 -13.88 -13.34 4.12
CA THR A 105 -15.19 -13.99 4.21
C THR A 105 -15.02 -15.49 4.12
N ASP A 106 -15.83 -16.24 4.81
CA ASP A 106 -15.87 -17.72 4.77
C ASP A 106 -16.60 -18.25 3.52
N LYS A 107 -17.20 -17.36 2.72
CA LYS A 107 -18.04 -17.72 1.57
C LYS A 107 -17.25 -17.80 0.26
N VAL A 108 -16.29 -16.90 0.07
CA VAL A 108 -15.51 -16.77 -1.16
C VAL A 108 -14.05 -16.56 -0.81
N HIS A 109 -13.17 -17.29 -1.48
CA HIS A 109 -11.75 -17.09 -1.29
C HIS A 109 -11.34 -15.67 -1.70
N TYR A 110 -10.42 -15.04 -0.96
CA TYR A 110 -10.02 -13.62 -1.17
C TYR A 110 -9.56 -13.34 -2.59
N TYR A 111 -8.91 -14.30 -3.25
CA TYR A 111 -8.45 -14.17 -4.63
C TYR A 111 -9.62 -14.08 -5.61
N ASP A 112 -10.58 -15.01 -5.48
CA ASP A 112 -11.78 -15.03 -6.32
C ASP A 112 -12.65 -13.80 -6.10
N LEU A 113 -12.73 -13.34 -4.83
CA LEU A 113 -13.41 -12.11 -4.49
C LEU A 113 -12.80 -10.89 -5.22
N GLY A 114 -11.46 -10.82 -5.28
CA GLY A 114 -10.75 -9.80 -6.06
C GLY A 114 -11.12 -9.84 -7.54
N LEU A 115 -11.09 -11.01 -8.17
CA LEU A 115 -11.45 -11.20 -9.59
C LEU A 115 -12.92 -10.82 -9.87
N LEU A 116 -13.83 -11.22 -8.99
CA LEU A 116 -15.26 -10.94 -9.16
C LEU A 116 -15.60 -9.45 -9.01
N LEU A 117 -14.85 -8.74 -8.14
CA LEU A 117 -15.00 -7.29 -7.99
C LEU A 117 -14.29 -6.52 -9.11
N ASP A 118 -13.15 -7.01 -9.58
CA ASP A 118 -12.45 -6.44 -10.74
C ASP A 118 -13.32 -6.47 -12.00
N ALA A 119 -14.06 -7.55 -12.23
CA ALA A 119 -15.05 -7.65 -13.30
C ALA A 119 -16.19 -6.62 -13.22
N LYS A 120 -16.33 -5.94 -12.05
CA LYS A 120 -17.26 -4.82 -11.82
C LYS A 120 -16.57 -3.46 -11.83
N GLY A 121 -15.29 -3.40 -12.21
CA GLY A 121 -14.49 -2.19 -12.20
C GLY A 121 -14.01 -1.76 -10.80
N ILE A 122 -14.03 -2.65 -9.82
CA ILE A 122 -13.60 -2.38 -8.44
C ILE A 122 -12.25 -3.06 -8.20
N ALA A 123 -11.18 -2.29 -8.16
CA ALA A 123 -9.84 -2.77 -7.95
C ALA A 123 -9.51 -2.93 -6.45
N LEU A 124 -9.21 -4.16 -6.04
CA LEU A 124 -8.74 -4.50 -4.70
C LEU A 124 -7.37 -5.17 -4.76
N ARG A 125 -6.59 -5.02 -3.71
CA ARG A 125 -5.41 -5.85 -3.52
C ARG A 125 -5.77 -7.11 -2.73
N THR A 126 -5.34 -8.28 -3.23
CA THR A 126 -5.58 -9.57 -2.56
C THR A 126 -4.27 -10.28 -2.23
N GLY A 127 -4.28 -11.12 -1.21
CA GLY A 127 -3.16 -11.96 -0.81
C GLY A 127 -2.54 -11.59 0.54
N HIS A 128 -1.26 -11.91 0.71
CA HIS A 128 -0.52 -11.72 1.96
C HIS A 128 -0.06 -10.28 2.23
N HIS A 129 -0.18 -9.38 1.26
CA HIS A 129 0.26 -7.98 1.33
C HIS A 129 1.74 -7.78 1.68
N CYS A 130 2.59 -8.74 1.31
CA CYS A 130 4.02 -8.80 1.69
C CYS A 130 4.25 -8.92 3.21
N THR A 131 3.28 -9.47 3.96
CA THR A 131 3.30 -9.61 5.42
C THR A 131 2.94 -11.02 5.85
N GLN A 132 3.54 -12.04 5.25
CA GLN A 132 3.27 -13.44 5.54
C GLN A 132 3.31 -13.78 7.03
N PRO A 133 4.32 -13.34 7.82
CA PRO A 133 4.34 -13.63 9.27
C PRO A 133 3.14 -13.04 10.03
N LEU A 134 2.54 -11.97 9.53
CA LEU A 134 1.34 -11.39 10.11
C LEU A 134 0.10 -12.23 9.76
N MET A 135 0.03 -12.75 8.53
CA MET A 135 -1.04 -13.66 8.13
C MET A 135 -1.00 -14.94 8.98
N ASP A 136 0.18 -15.53 9.17
CA ASP A 136 0.39 -16.71 10.03
C ASP A 136 -0.08 -16.45 11.47
N LYS A 137 0.26 -15.28 12.03
CA LYS A 137 -0.17 -14.88 13.37
C LYS A 137 -1.69 -14.80 13.51
N TYR A 138 -2.40 -14.41 12.46
CA TYR A 138 -3.86 -14.33 12.43
C TYR A 138 -4.52 -15.63 11.92
N SER A 139 -3.73 -16.63 11.56
CA SER A 139 -4.21 -17.89 10.93
C SER A 139 -5.05 -17.60 9.68
N LEU A 140 -4.56 -16.73 8.83
CA LEU A 140 -5.20 -16.33 7.57
C LEU A 140 -4.30 -16.69 6.40
N ASP A 141 -4.89 -17.24 5.33
CA ASP A 141 -4.18 -17.50 4.07
C ASP A 141 -3.97 -16.21 3.25
N GLY A 142 -4.70 -15.16 3.55
CA GLY A 142 -4.64 -13.86 2.90
C GLY A 142 -5.92 -13.06 3.13
N THR A 143 -5.95 -11.84 2.64
CA THR A 143 -7.13 -10.95 2.74
C THR A 143 -7.39 -10.23 1.42
N ALA A 144 -8.61 -9.72 1.23
CA ALA A 144 -8.90 -8.67 0.28
C ALA A 144 -8.73 -7.32 0.99
N ARG A 145 -8.11 -6.33 0.30
CA ARG A 145 -7.82 -5.02 0.88
C ARG A 145 -8.37 -3.90 0.00
N LEU A 146 -9.28 -3.14 0.56
CA LEU A 146 -9.72 -1.85 0.06
C LEU A 146 -8.77 -0.76 0.56
N SER A 147 -8.35 0.14 -0.30
CA SER A 147 -7.53 1.31 0.06
C SER A 147 -8.18 2.55 -0.55
N LEU A 148 -8.51 3.52 0.27
CA LEU A 148 -9.13 4.78 -0.10
C LEU A 148 -8.10 5.90 -0.12
N ALA A 149 -8.35 6.91 -0.93
CA ALA A 149 -7.56 8.12 -1.03
C ALA A 149 -8.45 9.34 -1.29
N ILE A 150 -7.85 10.51 -1.35
CA ILE A 150 -8.52 11.81 -1.52
C ILE A 150 -9.43 11.95 -2.74
N TYR A 151 -9.26 11.08 -3.72
CA TYR A 151 -10.03 11.08 -4.97
C TYR A 151 -11.21 10.10 -4.98
N ASN A 152 -11.38 9.29 -3.92
CA ASN A 152 -12.53 8.41 -3.79
C ASN A 152 -13.72 9.14 -3.20
N SER A 153 -14.92 8.75 -3.60
CA SER A 153 -16.17 9.33 -3.14
C SER A 153 -17.02 8.35 -2.30
N THR A 154 -18.01 8.87 -1.61
CA THR A 154 -19.00 8.06 -0.87
C THR A 154 -19.83 7.18 -1.79
N GLU A 155 -20.14 7.65 -3.01
CA GLU A 155 -20.87 6.90 -4.03
C GLU A 155 -20.08 5.69 -4.52
N GLU A 156 -18.74 5.81 -4.65
CA GLU A 156 -17.87 4.68 -4.97
C GLU A 156 -17.83 3.66 -3.83
N VAL A 157 -17.82 4.12 -2.58
CA VAL A 157 -17.93 3.25 -1.41
C VAL A 157 -19.27 2.51 -1.40
N ASP A 158 -20.37 3.19 -1.67
CA ASP A 158 -21.70 2.57 -1.75
C ASP A 158 -21.76 1.51 -2.84
N TYR A 159 -21.24 1.81 -4.02
CA TYR A 159 -21.15 0.86 -5.13
C TYR A 159 -20.32 -0.38 -4.77
N PHE A 160 -19.20 -0.17 -4.09
CA PHE A 160 -18.37 -1.27 -3.58
C PHE A 160 -19.14 -2.13 -2.57
N VAL A 161 -19.77 -1.51 -1.57
CA VAL A 161 -20.51 -2.20 -0.50
C VAL A 161 -21.67 -3.00 -1.07
N GLU A 162 -22.44 -2.42 -1.98
CA GLU A 162 -23.54 -3.12 -2.68
C GLU A 162 -23.01 -4.30 -3.48
N SER A 163 -21.95 -4.09 -4.27
CA SER A 163 -21.32 -5.13 -5.09
C SER A 163 -20.79 -6.29 -4.24
N LEU A 164 -20.11 -5.98 -3.14
CA LEU A 164 -19.59 -6.97 -2.19
C LEU A 164 -20.73 -7.74 -1.51
N SER A 165 -21.75 -7.05 -1.01
CA SER A 165 -22.90 -7.68 -0.37
C SER A 165 -23.64 -8.64 -1.31
N ASN A 166 -23.85 -8.24 -2.57
CA ASN A 166 -24.50 -9.07 -3.58
C ASN A 166 -23.67 -10.31 -3.93
N LEU A 167 -22.35 -10.19 -3.98
CA LEU A 167 -21.46 -11.33 -4.17
C LEU A 167 -21.56 -12.33 -3.01
N ILE A 168 -21.46 -11.86 -1.78
CA ILE A 168 -21.52 -12.73 -0.59
C ILE A 168 -22.86 -13.45 -0.50
N LYS A 169 -23.97 -12.74 -0.75
CA LYS A 169 -25.32 -13.35 -0.77
C LYS A 169 -25.50 -14.43 -1.84
N ARG A 170 -24.84 -14.28 -2.98
CA ARG A 170 -24.90 -15.26 -4.07
C ARG A 170 -24.20 -16.58 -3.75
N TRP A 171 -23.23 -16.55 -2.85
CA TRP A 171 -22.43 -17.69 -2.42
C TRP A 171 -22.80 -18.19 -1.02
N ALA A 172 -23.85 -17.62 -0.41
CA ALA A 172 -24.43 -18.09 0.83
C ALA A 172 -25.42 -19.21 0.60
#